data_cda5de7d8c2905aeb7d83099b35ebf54
#
_entry.id   cda5de7d8c2905aeb7d83099b35ebf54
#
_cell.length_a   1.000
_cell.length_b   1.000
_cell.length_c   1.000
_cell.angle_alpha   90.00
_cell.angle_beta   90.00
_cell.angle_gamma   90.00
#
_symmetry.space_group_name_H-M   'P 1'
#
loop_
_entity.id
_entity.type
_entity.pdbx_description
1 polymer ?
#
loop_
_entity_poly.entity_id
_entity_poly.type
_entity_poly.pdbx_seq_one_letter_code
_entity_poly.pdbx_strand_id
1 'polypeptide(L)'
;MKRLIAFAAIAAIVVSCSDDNPAATPDEALITPPIYTEVENGGGQTLLTGILTIAPCEAGSSIYYGNYINGMRTPIHAYYHIQNGTFDEQPYTTELSLPAGLYNLIYWGTSQVTDSAYYSNPIQEPVFSIGGDMSLQSYGLRQMPADTLYYPAYDMLHAVQPADIGTEVLSASLQRVVAGLQVIVKSQDGDTLNPGIDSIAVRITNIYSQLNYYTGQPQGNACTVYFPLTL
;
A
#
# COMPACT_ATOMS: atom_id res chain seq x y z
N MET A 1 22.28 -10.75 -86.07
CA MET A 1 22.81 -11.25 -84.83
C MET A 1 22.67 -10.13 -83.80
N LYS A 2 21.64 -10.17 -82.96
CA LYS A 2 21.39 -9.17 -81.92
C LYS A 2 21.89 -9.77 -80.60
N ARG A 3 22.91 -9.11 -79.97
CA ARG A 3 23.38 -9.48 -78.65
C ARG A 3 22.52 -8.82 -77.58
N LEU A 4 21.85 -9.65 -76.78
CA LEU A 4 21.15 -9.19 -75.59
C LEU A 4 22.17 -9.10 -74.45
N ILE A 5 22.29 -7.90 -73.86
CA ILE A 5 23.10 -7.70 -72.63
C ILE A 5 22.08 -7.73 -71.48
N ALA A 6 22.18 -8.73 -70.63
CA ALA A 6 21.41 -8.85 -69.40
C ALA A 6 22.12 -8.04 -68.30
N PHE A 7 21.47 -7.02 -67.78
CA PHE A 7 21.89 -6.33 -66.56
C PHE A 7 21.38 -7.10 -65.33
N ALA A 8 22.26 -7.67 -64.58
CA ALA A 8 21.95 -8.20 -63.25
C ALA A 8 21.95 -7.07 -62.25
N ALA A 9 20.78 -6.71 -61.75
CA ALA A 9 20.65 -5.76 -60.63
C ALA A 9 20.91 -6.54 -59.34
N ILE A 10 22.04 -6.25 -58.65
CA ILE A 10 22.34 -6.72 -57.32
C ILE A 10 21.56 -5.81 -56.35
N ALA A 11 20.47 -6.35 -55.81
CA ALA A 11 19.78 -5.70 -54.69
C ALA A 11 20.61 -5.94 -53.40
N ALA A 12 21.30 -4.90 -52.95
CA ALA A 12 21.91 -4.91 -51.61
C ALA A 12 20.77 -4.83 -50.57
N ILE A 13 20.51 -5.93 -49.90
CA ILE A 13 19.66 -5.95 -48.70
C ILE A 13 20.48 -5.32 -47.57
N VAL A 14 20.20 -4.06 -47.26
CA VAL A 14 20.67 -3.42 -46.04
C VAL A 14 19.82 -3.99 -44.93
N VAL A 15 20.34 -4.99 -44.21
CA VAL A 15 19.78 -5.40 -42.92
C VAL A 15 20.10 -4.26 -41.95
N SER A 16 19.18 -3.34 -41.81
CA SER A 16 19.17 -2.41 -40.69
C SER A 16 18.88 -3.24 -39.46
N CYS A 17 19.90 -3.50 -38.64
CA CYS A 17 19.69 -3.82 -37.25
C CYS A 17 19.01 -2.57 -36.64
N SER A 18 17.68 -2.58 -36.58
CA SER A 18 17.00 -1.72 -35.65
C SER A 18 17.37 -2.22 -34.25
N ASP A 19 18.18 -1.47 -33.54
CA ASP A 19 18.15 -1.53 -32.09
C ASP A 19 16.69 -1.31 -31.70
N ASP A 20 16.00 -2.40 -31.32
CA ASP A 20 14.71 -2.35 -30.66
C ASP A 20 14.95 -1.81 -29.24
N ASN A 21 15.38 -0.58 -29.16
CA ASN A 21 15.12 0.26 -28.03
C ASN A 21 13.65 0.66 -28.21
N PRO A 22 12.70 0.18 -27.35
CA PRO A 22 11.34 0.61 -27.46
C PRO A 22 11.37 2.14 -27.40
N ALA A 23 10.99 2.78 -28.51
CA ALA A 23 10.89 4.22 -28.56
C ALA A 23 10.14 4.65 -27.32
N ALA A 24 10.76 5.51 -26.52
CA ALA A 24 10.09 6.12 -25.38
C ALA A 24 8.73 6.60 -25.90
N THR A 25 7.66 5.96 -25.45
CA THR A 25 6.31 6.42 -25.70
C THR A 25 6.30 7.89 -25.31
N PRO A 26 5.77 8.80 -26.17
CA PRO A 26 5.67 10.21 -25.81
C PRO A 26 5.05 10.27 -24.42
N ASP A 27 5.56 11.13 -23.54
CA ASP A 27 5.08 11.31 -22.17
C ASP A 27 3.54 11.39 -22.23
N GLU A 28 2.89 10.28 -21.90
CA GLU A 28 1.43 10.27 -21.79
C GLU A 28 1.08 11.26 -20.68
N ALA A 29 0.14 12.16 -20.98
CA ALA A 29 -0.28 13.14 -20.00
C ALA A 29 -0.78 12.43 -18.74
N LEU A 30 -0.15 12.72 -17.61
CA LEU A 30 -0.57 12.20 -16.33
C LEU A 30 -1.83 12.92 -15.86
N ILE A 31 -2.78 12.16 -15.34
CA ILE A 31 -4.03 12.63 -14.77
C ILE A 31 -3.98 12.42 -13.27
N THR A 32 -4.30 13.47 -12.51
CA THR A 32 -4.50 13.42 -11.08
C THR A 32 -5.99 13.39 -10.78
N PRO A 33 -6.58 12.22 -10.53
CA PRO A 33 -8.02 12.11 -10.29
C PRO A 33 -8.38 12.63 -8.90
N PRO A 34 -9.56 13.25 -8.71
CA PRO A 34 -10.09 13.50 -7.38
C PRO A 34 -10.41 12.19 -6.67
N ILE A 35 -10.07 12.09 -5.38
CA ILE A 35 -10.18 10.87 -4.58
C ILE A 35 -11.04 11.13 -3.36
N TYR A 36 -11.99 10.21 -3.10
CA TYR A 36 -12.82 10.21 -1.91
C TYR A 36 -12.70 8.86 -1.21
N THR A 37 -12.57 8.87 0.11
CA THR A 37 -12.50 7.63 0.89
C THR A 37 -13.49 7.67 2.04
N GLU A 38 -14.14 6.53 2.27
CA GLU A 38 -15.02 6.30 3.40
C GLU A 38 -14.53 5.06 4.15
N VAL A 39 -14.78 5.03 5.46
CA VAL A 39 -14.44 3.86 6.29
C VAL A 39 -15.72 3.13 6.65
N GLU A 40 -15.82 1.88 6.23
CA GLU A 40 -16.90 1.00 6.66
C GLU A 40 -16.65 0.52 8.09
N ASN A 41 -17.37 1.10 9.03
CA ASN A 41 -17.51 0.54 10.36
C ASN A 41 -18.89 -0.10 10.46
N GLY A 42 -19.00 -1.33 10.89
CA GLY A 42 -20.22 -2.13 10.97
C GLY A 42 -21.40 -1.53 11.75
N GLY A 43 -21.68 -0.25 11.58
CA GLY A 43 -22.77 0.51 12.20
C GLY A 43 -22.66 2.03 12.02
N GLY A 44 -21.65 2.53 11.35
CA GLY A 44 -21.45 3.96 11.04
C GLY A 44 -20.14 4.21 10.32
N GLN A 45 -20.15 5.13 9.40
CA GLN A 45 -18.93 5.57 8.74
C GLN A 45 -18.13 6.45 9.70
N THR A 46 -16.88 6.10 9.92
CA THR A 46 -15.94 6.94 10.65
C THR A 46 -14.94 7.50 9.65
N LEU A 47 -14.79 8.79 9.61
CA LEU A 47 -13.84 9.44 8.73
C LEU A 47 -12.41 9.06 9.12
N LEU A 48 -11.57 8.75 8.13
CA LEU A 48 -10.17 8.42 8.35
C LEU A 48 -9.43 9.68 8.85
N THR A 49 -8.64 9.52 9.90
CA THR A 49 -7.60 10.46 10.29
C THR A 49 -6.29 9.68 10.35
N GLY A 50 -5.32 10.03 9.52
CA GLY A 50 -4.07 9.30 9.39
C GLY A 50 -3.44 9.43 8.01
N ILE A 51 -3.01 8.32 7.47
CA ILE A 51 -2.32 8.22 6.18
C ILE A 51 -3.10 7.30 5.26
N LEU A 52 -3.26 7.70 4.00
CA LEU A 52 -3.75 6.85 2.92
C LEU A 52 -2.65 6.66 1.89
N THR A 53 -2.29 5.43 1.63
CA THR A 53 -1.43 5.05 0.51
C THR A 53 -2.27 4.41 -0.58
N ILE A 54 -2.04 4.79 -1.84
CA ILE A 54 -2.71 4.19 -3.00
C ILE A 54 -1.64 3.68 -3.95
N ALA A 55 -1.68 2.38 -4.22
CA ALA A 55 -0.74 1.72 -5.12
C ALA A 55 -1.48 1.18 -6.35
N PRO A 56 -1.12 1.62 -7.57
CA PRO A 56 -1.73 1.12 -8.78
C PRO A 56 -1.14 -0.24 -9.18
N CYS A 57 -2.02 -1.13 -9.61
CA CYS A 57 -1.67 -2.35 -10.32
C CYS A 57 -2.21 -2.31 -11.75
N GLU A 58 -1.66 -3.15 -12.61
CA GLU A 58 -2.20 -3.36 -13.97
C GLU A 58 -3.66 -3.82 -13.89
N ALA A 59 -4.46 -3.45 -14.87
CA ALA A 59 -5.88 -3.78 -14.92
C ALA A 59 -6.15 -5.27 -14.72
N GLY A 60 -7.03 -5.59 -13.77
CA GLY A 60 -7.44 -6.96 -13.48
C GLY A 60 -6.34 -7.85 -12.89
N SER A 61 -5.24 -7.27 -12.39
CA SER A 61 -4.12 -8.02 -11.83
C SER A 61 -3.63 -7.45 -10.50
N SER A 62 -2.69 -8.16 -9.87
CA SER A 62 -1.95 -7.71 -8.68
C SER A 62 -0.54 -7.21 -9.03
N ILE A 63 -0.22 -7.07 -10.31
CA ILE A 63 1.12 -6.66 -10.75
C ILE A 63 1.26 -5.14 -10.59
N TYR A 64 2.21 -4.71 -9.79
CA TYR A 64 2.44 -3.30 -9.51
C TYR A 64 2.81 -2.53 -10.77
N TYR A 65 2.01 -1.53 -11.08
CA TYR A 65 2.21 -0.67 -12.23
C TYR A 65 3.31 0.37 -11.96
N GLY A 66 4.10 0.68 -12.97
CA GLY A 66 5.07 1.75 -12.94
C GLY A 66 5.19 2.42 -14.29
N ASN A 67 5.66 3.66 -14.30
CA ASN A 67 5.85 4.44 -15.50
C ASN A 67 7.33 4.71 -15.77
N TYR A 68 7.63 5.14 -16.99
CA TYR A 68 8.94 5.66 -17.36
C TYR A 68 8.90 7.19 -17.27
N ILE A 69 9.78 7.76 -16.44
CA ILE A 69 10.01 9.20 -16.39
C ILE A 69 11.46 9.43 -16.82
N ASN A 70 11.67 10.22 -17.86
CA ASN A 70 13.00 10.50 -18.44
C ASN A 70 13.81 9.22 -18.75
N GLY A 71 13.14 8.18 -19.25
CA GLY A 71 13.75 6.89 -19.57
C GLY A 71 14.07 5.99 -18.38
N MET A 72 13.70 6.38 -17.17
CA MET A 72 13.84 5.56 -15.98
C MET A 72 12.47 5.10 -15.47
N ARG A 73 12.39 3.82 -15.08
CA ARG A 73 11.21 3.31 -14.40
C ARG A 73 11.10 3.93 -13.00
N THR A 74 9.99 4.59 -12.76
CA THR A 74 9.71 5.21 -11.46
C THR A 74 8.45 4.57 -10.88
N PRO A 75 8.51 4.05 -9.65
CA PRO A 75 7.30 3.58 -8.98
C PRO A 75 6.30 4.72 -8.83
N ILE A 76 5.03 4.43 -9.09
CA ILE A 76 3.95 5.37 -8.87
C ILE A 76 3.12 4.84 -7.70
N HIS A 77 3.06 5.61 -6.64
CA HIS A 77 2.14 5.41 -5.54
C HIS A 77 1.79 6.77 -4.96
N ALA A 78 0.59 6.88 -4.43
CA ALA A 78 0.16 8.08 -3.75
C ALA A 78 0.30 7.93 -2.24
N TYR A 79 0.53 9.05 -1.58
CA TYR A 79 0.65 9.15 -0.14
C TYR A 79 -0.03 10.43 0.32
N TYR A 80 -1.15 10.29 1.02
CA TYR A 80 -1.97 11.40 1.48
C TYR A 80 -2.04 11.43 2.99
N HIS A 81 -1.94 12.62 3.57
CA HIS A 81 -2.39 12.86 4.92
C HIS A 81 -3.87 13.19 4.92
N ILE A 82 -4.61 12.54 5.81
CA ILE A 82 -6.07 12.73 5.92
C ILE A 82 -6.39 13.12 7.36
N GLN A 83 -7.18 14.16 7.51
CA GLN A 83 -7.74 14.57 8.79
C GLN A 83 -9.27 14.65 8.70
N ASN A 84 -9.96 13.83 9.48
CA ASN A 84 -11.41 13.75 9.45
C ASN A 84 -11.99 13.57 8.03
N GLY A 85 -11.38 12.68 7.24
CA GLY A 85 -11.78 12.40 5.88
C GLY A 85 -11.43 13.47 4.84
N THR A 86 -10.74 14.54 5.24
CA THR A 86 -10.29 15.60 4.32
C THR A 86 -8.79 15.48 4.09
N PHE A 87 -8.38 15.62 2.84
CA PHE A 87 -6.96 15.65 2.51
C PHE A 87 -6.32 16.90 3.11
N ASP A 88 -5.22 16.69 3.82
CA ASP A 88 -4.44 17.76 4.43
C ASP A 88 -3.20 18.00 3.56
N GLU A 89 -3.00 19.26 3.16
CA GLU A 89 -1.84 19.67 2.38
C GLU A 89 -0.58 19.68 3.27
N GLN A 90 0.03 18.53 3.40
CA GLN A 90 1.32 18.39 4.09
C GLN A 90 2.47 18.37 3.08
N PRO A 91 3.67 18.85 3.45
CA PRO A 91 4.81 18.95 2.54
C PRO A 91 5.32 17.61 1.98
N TYR A 92 4.82 16.49 2.48
CA TYR A 92 5.19 15.14 2.06
C TYR A 92 4.06 14.37 1.34
N THR A 93 2.99 15.07 0.95
CA THR A 93 1.92 14.45 0.15
C THR A 93 2.43 14.16 -1.26
N THR A 94 2.16 12.97 -1.75
CA THR A 94 2.41 12.56 -3.14
C THR A 94 1.06 12.23 -3.76
N GLU A 95 0.63 13.03 -4.72
CA GLU A 95 -0.63 12.81 -5.43
C GLU A 95 -0.53 11.61 -6.37
N LEU A 96 -1.65 10.87 -6.51
CA LEU A 96 -1.76 9.83 -7.52
C LEU A 96 -1.84 10.48 -8.91
N SER A 97 -0.86 10.20 -9.74
CA SER A 97 -0.81 10.70 -11.12
C SER A 97 -0.51 9.54 -12.06
N LEU A 98 -1.45 9.21 -12.92
CA LEU A 98 -1.41 8.06 -13.82
C LEU A 98 -1.79 8.46 -15.24
N PRO A 99 -1.28 7.78 -16.28
CA PRO A 99 -1.86 7.86 -17.62
C PRO A 99 -3.34 7.50 -17.61
N ALA A 100 -4.11 8.01 -18.58
CA ALA A 100 -5.49 7.57 -18.78
C ALA A 100 -5.53 6.06 -19.04
N GLY A 101 -6.46 5.36 -18.38
CA GLY A 101 -6.59 3.91 -18.55
C GLY A 101 -7.20 3.18 -17.37
N LEU A 102 -7.30 1.86 -17.53
CA LEU A 102 -7.85 0.98 -16.50
C LEU A 102 -6.74 0.46 -15.58
N TYR A 103 -7.00 0.49 -14.29
CA TYR A 103 -6.09 0.04 -13.24
C TYR A 103 -6.84 -0.77 -12.18
N ASN A 104 -6.07 -1.46 -11.35
CA ASN A 104 -6.52 -2.02 -10.10
C ASN A 104 -5.81 -1.25 -8.98
N LEU A 105 -6.56 -0.48 -8.18
CA LEU A 105 -5.97 0.36 -7.12
C LEU A 105 -6.07 -0.34 -5.77
N ILE A 106 -4.94 -0.43 -5.08
CA ILE A 106 -4.86 -0.91 -3.70
C ILE A 106 -4.83 0.31 -2.79
N TYR A 107 -5.76 0.40 -1.86
CA TYR A 107 -5.85 1.44 -0.86
C TYR A 107 -5.47 0.89 0.51
N TRP A 108 -4.55 1.56 1.17
CA TRP A 108 -4.20 1.29 2.56
C TRP A 108 -4.32 2.54 3.39
N GLY A 109 -5.26 2.53 4.33
CA GLY A 109 -5.39 3.56 5.36
C GLY A 109 -4.73 3.10 6.64
N THR A 110 -3.96 3.96 7.28
CA THR A 110 -3.38 3.73 8.60
C THR A 110 -3.78 4.89 9.49
N SER A 111 -4.48 4.61 10.60
CA SER A 111 -4.86 5.67 11.51
C SER A 111 -3.63 6.31 12.17
N GLN A 112 -3.73 7.60 12.43
CA GLN A 112 -2.66 8.32 13.12
C GLN A 112 -2.53 7.77 14.54
N VAL A 113 -1.31 7.39 14.89
CA VAL A 113 -0.96 7.00 16.24
C VAL A 113 -0.49 8.22 17.00
N THR A 114 -1.21 8.61 18.01
CA THR A 114 -0.92 9.80 18.81
C THR A 114 0.17 9.59 19.86
N ASP A 115 0.48 8.33 20.20
CA ASP A 115 1.49 7.97 21.20
C ASP A 115 2.73 7.41 20.53
N SER A 116 3.71 8.27 20.30
CA SER A 116 4.97 7.92 19.63
C SER A 116 5.91 7.04 20.47
N ALA A 117 5.67 6.86 21.76
CA ALA A 117 6.56 6.12 22.65
C ALA A 117 6.56 4.60 22.36
N TYR A 118 5.45 4.06 21.87
CA TYR A 118 5.28 2.63 21.59
C TYR A 118 5.41 2.27 20.12
N TYR A 119 5.33 3.22 19.20
CA TYR A 119 5.05 2.96 17.80
C TYR A 119 6.09 3.52 16.84
N SER A 120 7.34 3.62 17.27
CA SER A 120 8.39 3.85 16.28
C SER A 120 8.48 2.63 15.34
N ASN A 121 7.61 2.60 14.33
CA ASN A 121 7.68 1.63 13.25
C ASN A 121 7.36 0.17 13.64
N PRO A 122 6.16 -0.15 14.24
CA PRO A 122 5.81 -1.49 14.69
C PRO A 122 5.50 -2.48 13.58
N ILE A 123 5.46 -2.03 12.33
CA ILE A 123 5.25 -2.87 11.16
C ILE A 123 6.38 -2.69 10.14
N GLN A 124 6.60 -3.74 9.38
CA GLN A 124 7.47 -3.73 8.22
C GLN A 124 6.62 -3.52 6.97
N GLU A 125 6.92 -2.46 6.25
CA GLU A 125 6.22 -2.12 5.01
C GLU A 125 6.61 -3.05 3.85
N PRO A 126 5.71 -3.25 2.86
CA PRO A 126 6.03 -4.00 1.66
C PRO A 126 7.06 -3.27 0.79
N VAL A 127 7.73 -4.03 -0.06
CA VAL A 127 8.68 -3.48 -1.03
C VAL A 127 7.97 -3.32 -2.38
N PHE A 128 7.92 -2.08 -2.87
CA PHE A 128 7.34 -1.77 -4.18
C PHE A 128 8.39 -1.94 -5.28
N SER A 129 8.13 -2.87 -6.18
CA SER A 129 8.95 -3.07 -7.38
C SER A 129 8.05 -3.07 -8.60
N ILE A 130 8.36 -2.26 -9.60
CA ILE A 130 7.60 -2.21 -10.86
C ILE A 130 7.58 -3.61 -11.49
N GLY A 131 6.38 -4.09 -11.87
CA GLY A 131 6.15 -5.44 -12.35
C GLY A 131 6.19 -6.51 -11.27
N GLY A 132 6.36 -6.12 -9.99
CA GLY A 132 6.27 -7.05 -8.87
C GLY A 132 4.84 -7.42 -8.54
N ASP A 133 4.63 -8.67 -8.13
CA ASP A 133 3.31 -9.14 -7.73
C ASP A 133 3.01 -8.72 -6.29
N MET A 134 2.03 -7.81 -6.12
CA MET A 134 1.62 -7.29 -4.82
C MET A 134 0.86 -8.31 -3.98
N SER A 135 0.36 -9.39 -4.58
CA SER A 135 -0.23 -10.51 -3.84
C SER A 135 0.82 -11.34 -3.08
N LEU A 136 2.09 -11.21 -3.42
CA LEU A 136 3.22 -11.82 -2.72
C LEU A 136 3.84 -10.90 -1.66
N GLN A 137 3.38 -9.64 -1.57
CA GLN A 137 3.85 -8.67 -0.61
C GLN A 137 2.98 -8.66 0.65
N SER A 138 3.54 -8.22 1.76
CA SER A 138 2.80 -8.14 3.02
C SER A 138 3.28 -7.00 3.91
N TYR A 139 2.37 -6.46 4.71
CA TYR A 139 2.73 -5.78 5.95
C TYR A 139 3.06 -6.83 7.01
N GLY A 140 4.23 -6.75 7.61
CA GLY A 140 4.65 -7.64 8.69
C GLY A 140 4.67 -6.94 10.03
N LEU A 141 4.23 -7.61 11.10
CA LEU A 141 4.47 -7.15 12.45
C LEU A 141 5.97 -7.16 12.72
N ARG A 142 6.47 -6.13 13.39
CA ARG A 142 7.87 -6.07 13.77
C ARG A 142 8.08 -6.83 15.08
N GLN A 143 9.07 -7.72 15.08
CA GLN A 143 9.52 -8.41 16.29
C GLN A 143 10.24 -7.45 17.23
N MET A 144 10.02 -7.60 18.53
CA MET A 144 10.72 -6.82 19.55
C MET A 144 12.20 -7.18 19.58
N PRO A 145 13.11 -6.24 19.82
CA PRO A 145 14.53 -6.53 19.93
C PRO A 145 14.82 -7.55 21.03
N ALA A 146 15.61 -8.57 20.70
CA ALA A 146 16.05 -9.63 21.62
C ALA A 146 14.91 -10.46 22.26
N ASP A 147 13.71 -10.45 21.70
CA ASP A 147 12.55 -11.22 22.17
C ASP A 147 11.89 -11.97 21.01
N THR A 148 11.03 -12.94 21.33
CA THR A 148 10.15 -13.63 20.37
C THR A 148 8.77 -12.97 20.27
N LEU A 149 8.55 -11.87 20.98
CA LEU A 149 7.32 -11.10 21.00
C LEU A 149 7.29 -10.07 19.86
N TYR A 150 6.10 -9.66 19.49
CA TYR A 150 5.85 -8.69 18.42
C TYR A 150 5.12 -7.46 18.95
N TYR A 151 5.40 -6.32 18.36
CA TYR A 151 4.62 -5.11 18.57
C TYR A 151 3.19 -5.27 17.99
N PRO A 152 2.17 -4.65 18.59
CA PRO A 152 0.83 -4.63 18.03
C PRO A 152 0.79 -3.87 16.70
N ALA A 153 -0.12 -4.26 15.81
CA ALA A 153 -0.40 -3.52 14.59
C ALA A 153 -1.05 -2.16 14.89
N TYR A 154 -0.92 -1.22 13.96
CA TYR A 154 -1.78 -0.04 13.91
C TYR A 154 -3.21 -0.42 13.54
N ASP A 155 -4.14 0.53 13.68
CA ASP A 155 -5.43 0.43 13.02
C ASP A 155 -5.23 0.59 11.51
N MET A 156 -5.51 -0.46 10.76
CA MET A 156 -5.27 -0.54 9.33
C MET A 156 -6.56 -0.79 8.58
N LEU A 157 -6.71 -0.06 7.48
CA LEU A 157 -7.85 -0.07 6.59
C LEU A 157 -7.39 -0.48 5.19
N HIS A 158 -8.22 -1.20 4.48
CA HIS A 158 -7.87 -1.74 3.17
C HIS A 158 -9.04 -1.73 2.21
N ALA A 159 -8.75 -1.49 0.94
CA ALA A 159 -9.64 -1.77 -0.19
C ALA A 159 -8.81 -2.10 -1.43
N VAL A 160 -9.38 -2.89 -2.33
CA VAL A 160 -8.88 -3.06 -3.70
C VAL A 160 -10.06 -2.91 -4.64
N GLN A 161 -9.91 -2.07 -5.65
CA GLN A 161 -10.98 -1.89 -6.64
C GLN A 161 -10.43 -1.47 -8.00
N PRO A 162 -11.15 -1.82 -9.10
CA PRO A 162 -10.84 -1.30 -10.42
C PRO A 162 -11.11 0.20 -10.48
N ALA A 163 -10.37 0.90 -11.34
CA ALA A 163 -10.52 2.33 -11.58
C ALA A 163 -10.27 2.66 -13.05
N ASP A 164 -11.02 3.61 -13.60
CA ASP A 164 -10.81 4.18 -14.92
C ASP A 164 -10.28 5.61 -14.77
N ILE A 165 -8.97 5.76 -14.93
CA ILE A 165 -8.29 7.04 -14.78
C ILE A 165 -8.56 7.91 -16.01
N GLY A 166 -9.16 9.07 -15.78
CA GLY A 166 -9.52 10.05 -16.80
C GLY A 166 -11.02 10.19 -17.04
N THR A 167 -11.82 9.24 -16.58
CA THR A 167 -13.29 9.29 -16.73
C THR A 167 -14.02 9.30 -15.40
N GLU A 168 -13.40 8.81 -14.33
CA GLU A 168 -14.05 8.61 -13.05
C GLU A 168 -13.43 9.46 -11.92
N VAL A 169 -14.28 9.81 -10.97
CA VAL A 169 -13.87 10.24 -9.64
C VAL A 169 -13.60 8.99 -8.83
N LEU A 170 -12.42 8.87 -8.25
CA LEU A 170 -12.07 7.71 -7.45
C LEU A 170 -12.80 7.76 -6.10
N SER A 171 -13.48 6.68 -5.76
CA SER A 171 -14.08 6.50 -4.45
C SER A 171 -13.75 5.12 -3.91
N ALA A 172 -13.31 5.02 -2.66
CA ALA A 172 -12.99 3.74 -2.03
C ALA A 172 -13.67 3.63 -0.67
N SER A 173 -14.35 2.50 -0.46
CA SER A 173 -14.87 2.11 0.85
C SER A 173 -13.84 1.22 1.53
N LEU A 174 -13.18 1.77 2.55
CA LEU A 174 -12.09 1.10 3.27
C LEU A 174 -12.66 0.23 4.40
N GLN A 175 -12.24 -1.02 4.43
CA GLN A 175 -12.60 -1.97 5.48
C GLN A 175 -11.45 -2.12 6.48
N ARG A 176 -11.79 -2.19 7.79
CA ARG A 176 -10.78 -2.47 8.82
C ARG A 176 -10.29 -3.92 8.72
N VAL A 177 -8.99 -4.10 8.61
CA VAL A 177 -8.33 -5.41 8.49
C VAL A 177 -7.64 -5.86 9.77
N VAL A 178 -7.76 -5.07 10.83
CA VAL A 178 -7.26 -5.38 12.18
C VAL A 178 -8.39 -5.23 13.20
N ALA A 179 -8.30 -5.96 14.31
CA ALA A 179 -9.26 -5.85 15.41
C ALA A 179 -8.68 -4.97 16.53
N GLY A 180 -9.51 -4.09 17.08
CA GLY A 180 -9.19 -3.35 18.28
C GLY A 180 -9.50 -4.19 19.53
N LEU A 181 -8.59 -4.17 20.51
CA LEU A 181 -8.80 -4.77 21.83
C LEU A 181 -8.65 -3.68 22.90
N GLN A 182 -9.68 -3.54 23.72
CA GLN A 182 -9.61 -2.74 24.93
C GLN A 182 -9.54 -3.64 26.16
N VAL A 183 -8.51 -3.50 26.98
CA VAL A 183 -8.37 -4.23 28.23
C VAL A 183 -8.49 -3.26 29.39
N ILE A 184 -9.46 -3.53 30.29
CA ILE A 184 -9.67 -2.74 31.50
C ILE A 184 -9.38 -3.63 32.69
N VAL A 185 -8.34 -3.29 33.45
CA VAL A 185 -7.99 -3.97 34.69
C VAL A 185 -8.50 -3.15 35.87
N LYS A 186 -9.27 -3.79 36.74
CA LYS A 186 -9.86 -3.14 37.94
C LYS A 186 -9.50 -3.93 39.21
N SER A 187 -9.39 -3.25 40.31
CA SER A 187 -9.39 -3.86 41.64
C SER A 187 -10.74 -4.55 41.88
N GLN A 188 -10.74 -5.58 42.76
CA GLN A 188 -11.98 -6.29 43.12
C GLN A 188 -13.02 -5.35 43.77
N ASP A 189 -12.56 -4.37 44.51
CA ASP A 189 -13.39 -3.37 45.19
C ASP A 189 -13.79 -2.18 44.29
N GLY A 190 -13.35 -2.17 43.05
CA GLY A 190 -13.65 -1.12 42.07
C GLY A 190 -12.80 0.15 42.18
N ASP A 191 -11.92 0.21 43.20
CA ASP A 191 -11.02 1.33 43.46
C ASP A 191 -9.71 1.25 42.66
N THR A 192 -8.70 1.98 43.10
CA THR A 192 -7.37 1.98 42.49
C THR A 192 -6.68 0.61 42.64
N LEU A 193 -5.86 0.25 41.68
CA LEU A 193 -5.02 -0.94 41.73
C LEU A 193 -4.08 -0.88 42.97
N ASN A 194 -3.71 -2.06 43.49
CA ASN A 194 -2.77 -2.14 44.58
C ASN A 194 -1.48 -1.36 44.25
N PRO A 195 -1.01 -0.46 45.15
CA PRO A 195 0.21 0.32 44.92
C PRO A 195 1.49 -0.49 44.70
N GLY A 196 1.46 -1.77 45.04
CA GLY A 196 2.58 -2.69 44.77
C GLY A 196 2.60 -3.25 43.35
N ILE A 197 1.67 -2.87 42.47
CA ILE A 197 1.67 -3.25 41.06
C ILE A 197 2.38 -2.16 40.28
N ASP A 198 3.62 -2.45 39.85
CA ASP A 198 4.43 -1.48 39.09
C ASP A 198 4.16 -1.49 37.59
N SER A 199 3.67 -2.62 37.05
CA SER A 199 3.40 -2.75 35.62
C SER A 199 2.39 -3.86 35.34
N ILE A 200 1.62 -3.66 34.28
CA ILE A 200 0.73 -4.69 33.71
C ILE A 200 1.02 -4.77 32.22
N ALA A 201 1.00 -5.96 31.67
CA ALA A 201 1.15 -6.16 30.25
C ALA A 201 0.17 -7.19 29.71
N VAL A 202 -0.21 -7.02 28.46
CA VAL A 202 -1.07 -7.94 27.73
C VAL A 202 -0.25 -8.74 26.72
N ARG A 203 -0.50 -10.04 26.68
CA ARG A 203 0.04 -10.95 25.66
C ARG A 203 -1.12 -11.62 24.94
N ILE A 204 -1.14 -11.50 23.61
CA ILE A 204 -2.15 -12.13 22.75
C ILE A 204 -1.42 -13.10 21.84
N THR A 205 -1.76 -14.38 21.96
CA THR A 205 -1.17 -15.46 21.17
C THR A 205 -2.01 -15.79 19.95
N ASN A 206 -1.46 -16.55 19.01
CA ASN A 206 -2.12 -16.97 17.77
C ASN A 206 -2.57 -15.82 16.88
N ILE A 207 -1.83 -14.73 16.88
CA ILE A 207 -2.02 -13.64 15.93
C ILE A 207 -1.19 -13.94 14.69
N TYR A 208 -1.76 -13.76 13.51
CA TYR A 208 -0.98 -13.83 12.27
C TYR A 208 0.04 -12.69 12.22
N SER A 209 1.28 -13.02 11.86
CA SER A 209 2.37 -12.05 11.86
C SER A 209 2.35 -11.07 10.68
N GLN A 210 1.48 -11.30 9.69
CA GLN A 210 1.43 -10.52 8.45
C GLN A 210 0.00 -10.33 7.97
N LEU A 211 -0.18 -9.24 7.18
CA LEU A 211 -1.36 -9.01 6.33
C LEU A 211 -0.91 -8.99 4.87
N ASN A 212 -1.59 -9.77 4.02
CA ASN A 212 -1.33 -9.72 2.58
C ASN A 212 -1.62 -8.33 2.04
N TYR A 213 -0.68 -7.76 1.29
CA TYR A 213 -0.81 -6.39 0.82
C TYR A 213 -1.94 -6.20 -0.18
N TYR A 214 -2.14 -7.17 -1.08
CA TYR A 214 -3.17 -7.10 -2.12
C TYR A 214 -4.56 -7.44 -1.60
N THR A 215 -4.68 -8.45 -0.74
CA THR A 215 -5.99 -8.96 -0.31
C THR A 215 -6.47 -8.42 1.05
N GLY A 216 -5.59 -7.81 1.84
CA GLY A 216 -5.87 -7.42 3.22
C GLY A 216 -6.02 -8.60 4.20
N GLN A 217 -5.85 -9.84 3.73
CA GLN A 217 -6.08 -11.03 4.54
C GLN A 217 -4.90 -11.36 5.46
N PRO A 218 -5.16 -11.87 6.68
CA PRO A 218 -4.11 -12.35 7.57
C PRO A 218 -3.33 -13.50 6.95
N GLN A 219 -2.00 -13.47 7.11
CA GLN A 219 -1.10 -14.52 6.65
C GLN A 219 0.17 -14.60 7.51
N GLY A 220 1.09 -15.47 7.12
CA GLY A 220 2.34 -15.70 7.84
C GLY A 220 2.18 -16.68 9.01
N ASN A 221 3.17 -16.69 9.90
CA ASN A 221 3.17 -17.59 11.06
C ASN A 221 2.41 -16.99 12.24
N ALA A 222 1.86 -17.84 13.08
CA ALA A 222 1.29 -17.41 14.35
C ALA A 222 2.38 -16.85 15.28
N CYS A 223 2.10 -15.72 15.88
CA CYS A 223 3.01 -15.03 16.81
C CYS A 223 2.29 -14.61 18.09
N THR A 224 3.04 -14.04 19.02
CA THR A 224 2.52 -13.44 20.24
C THR A 224 2.78 -11.94 20.21
N VAL A 225 1.71 -11.17 20.26
CA VAL A 225 1.77 -9.71 20.40
C VAL A 225 1.79 -9.33 21.87
N TYR A 226 2.61 -8.35 22.19
CA TYR A 226 2.81 -7.85 23.55
C TYR A 226 2.67 -6.33 23.59
N PHE A 227 1.93 -5.84 24.58
CA PHE A 227 1.89 -4.41 24.88
C PHE A 227 1.69 -4.18 26.38
N PRO A 228 2.41 -3.21 26.96
CA PRO A 228 2.19 -2.80 28.33
C PRO A 228 0.93 -1.95 28.43
N LEU A 229 0.28 -1.97 29.59
CA LEU A 229 -0.79 -1.05 29.95
C LEU A 229 -0.19 0.11 30.74
N THR A 230 -0.67 1.31 30.44
CA THR A 230 -0.38 2.49 31.26
C THR A 230 -1.20 2.41 32.53
N LEU A 231 -0.55 2.51 33.70
CA LEU A 231 -1.18 2.53 35.03
C LEU A 231 -1.49 3.96 35.47
#